data_d2386bf5fbbfc0f09a2a32db40b65ee1
#
_entry.id   d2386bf5fbbfc0f09a2a32db40b65ee1
#
_cell.length_a   1.000
_cell.length_b   1.000
_cell.length_c   1.000
_cell.angle_alpha   90.00
_cell.angle_beta   90.00
_cell.angle_gamma   90.00
#
_symmetry.space_group_name_H-M   'P 1'
#
loop_
_entity.id
_entity.type
_entity.pdbx_description
1 polymer ?
#
loop_
_entity_poly.entity_id
_entity_poly.type
_entity_poly.pdbx_seq_one_letter_code
_entity_poly.pdbx_strand_id
1 'polypeptide(L)'
;MSWDVVVVGAGLSGLAAARAVASEGRSVVVVEARDRVGGRTEGGALADGQWIELGGQWVGPTQDRMYALLDELGLRTVPTWNDGDIVFGLGRRTGRLAGRKGAVPRLNPVALADLAQGVTRFGRLARRTDLDAPWATTEADRLDEQTLATWVRRNLRTPQARAYFELYSEAVLACQPADVSLLHALFYTRSGTDMDTLMAVDR
;
A
#
# COMPACT_ATOMS: atom_id res chain seq x y z
N MET A 1 21.48 21.62 29.30
CA MET A 1 20.84 20.30 29.35
C MET A 1 21.49 19.44 28.27
N SER A 2 21.90 18.24 28.60
CA SER A 2 22.42 17.26 27.62
C SER A 2 21.37 16.13 27.50
N TRP A 3 21.23 15.62 26.30
CA TRP A 3 20.36 14.50 25.99
C TRP A 3 21.19 13.32 25.51
N ASP A 4 20.83 12.10 25.86
CA ASP A 4 21.50 10.90 25.36
C ASP A 4 21.23 10.70 23.87
N VAL A 5 20.00 11.01 23.42
CA VAL A 5 19.56 10.84 22.03
C VAL A 5 18.71 12.03 21.59
N VAL A 6 18.96 12.48 20.37
CA VAL A 6 18.11 13.45 19.65
C VAL A 6 17.48 12.74 18.46
N VAL A 7 16.14 12.74 18.42
CA VAL A 7 15.37 12.19 17.29
C VAL A 7 14.88 13.34 16.43
N VAL A 8 15.20 13.31 15.15
CA VAL A 8 14.79 14.34 14.19
C VAL A 8 13.54 13.86 13.43
N GLY A 9 12.43 14.56 13.65
CA GLY A 9 11.13 14.27 13.07
C GLY A 9 10.19 13.52 14.03
N ALA A 10 8.99 14.07 14.22
CA ALA A 10 7.94 13.52 15.07
C ALA A 10 6.85 12.77 14.26
N GLY A 11 7.23 12.07 13.20
CA GLY A 11 6.38 11.09 12.54
C GLY A 11 6.36 9.76 13.29
N LEU A 12 5.57 8.78 12.84
CA LEU A 12 5.45 7.45 13.47
C LEU A 12 6.80 6.80 13.77
N SER A 13 7.73 6.80 12.83
CA SER A 13 9.05 6.18 13.01
C SER A 13 9.88 6.89 14.09
N GLY A 14 9.88 8.24 14.08
CA GLY A 14 10.60 9.02 15.07
C GLY A 14 10.02 8.86 16.48
N LEU A 15 8.70 8.89 16.59
CA LEU A 15 8.01 8.68 17.88
C LEU A 15 8.22 7.27 18.41
N ALA A 16 8.19 6.25 17.55
CA ALA A 16 8.48 4.87 17.93
C ALA A 16 9.93 4.71 18.42
N ALA A 17 10.89 5.31 17.71
CA ALA A 17 12.29 5.31 18.12
C ALA A 17 12.52 6.04 19.45
N ALA A 18 11.94 7.23 19.63
CA ALA A 18 12.04 7.98 20.87
C ALA A 18 11.45 7.19 22.05
N ARG A 19 10.34 6.52 21.84
CA ARG A 19 9.70 5.68 22.84
C ARG A 19 10.58 4.49 23.24
N ALA A 20 11.17 3.80 22.27
CA ALA A 20 12.09 2.71 22.52
C ALA A 20 13.31 3.17 23.33
N VAL A 21 13.87 4.33 23.00
CA VAL A 21 14.99 4.92 23.75
C VAL A 21 14.57 5.26 25.20
N ALA A 22 13.39 5.87 25.36
CA ALA A 22 12.87 6.24 26.69
C ALA A 22 12.57 5.00 27.57
N SER A 23 12.08 3.90 26.97
CA SER A 23 11.82 2.66 27.70
C SER A 23 13.08 2.00 28.25
N GLU A 24 14.25 2.28 27.66
CA GLU A 24 15.57 1.88 28.17
C GLU A 24 16.14 2.84 29.23
N GLY A 25 15.31 3.79 29.72
CA GLY A 25 15.72 4.75 30.75
C GLY A 25 16.66 5.86 30.27
N ARG A 26 16.80 6.05 28.97
CA ARG A 26 17.64 7.09 28.37
C ARG A 26 16.88 8.38 28.18
N SER A 27 17.58 9.50 28.35
CA SER A 27 17.02 10.81 28.05
C SER A 27 16.95 11.03 26.54
N VAL A 28 15.76 11.42 26.05
CA VAL A 28 15.53 11.63 24.61
C VAL A 28 14.78 12.93 24.38
N VAL A 29 15.15 13.64 23.31
CA VAL A 29 14.40 14.79 22.81
C VAL A 29 14.02 14.54 21.37
N VAL A 30 12.79 14.87 21.01
CA VAL A 30 12.29 14.83 19.62
C VAL A 30 12.19 16.26 19.11
N VAL A 31 12.78 16.54 17.97
CA VAL A 31 12.69 17.85 17.28
C VAL A 31 11.87 17.68 16.00
N GLU A 32 10.88 18.54 15.81
CA GLU A 32 9.99 18.54 14.65
C GLU A 32 10.04 19.91 13.96
N ALA A 33 10.06 19.90 12.64
CA ALA A 33 10.14 21.13 11.86
C ALA A 33 8.78 21.83 11.67
N ARG A 34 7.69 21.06 11.79
CA ARG A 34 6.31 21.59 11.73
C ARG A 34 5.81 21.92 13.12
N ASP A 35 4.69 22.60 13.18
CA ASP A 35 3.94 22.91 14.40
C ASP A 35 3.07 21.75 14.90
N ARG A 36 3.16 20.57 14.28
CA ARG A 36 2.40 19.34 14.61
C ARG A 36 3.26 18.09 14.55
N VAL A 37 2.85 17.08 15.26
CA VAL A 37 3.38 15.71 15.20
C VAL A 37 2.64 14.88 14.14
N GLY A 38 3.05 13.63 13.92
CA GLY A 38 2.38 12.65 13.07
C GLY A 38 3.00 12.49 11.67
N GLY A 39 3.65 13.52 11.14
CA GLY A 39 4.27 13.43 9.80
C GLY A 39 3.25 13.19 8.68
N ARG A 40 3.27 12.01 8.08
CA ARG A 40 2.33 11.56 7.03
C ARG A 40 1.00 11.03 7.58
N THR A 41 0.88 10.79 8.87
CA THR A 41 -0.39 10.59 9.56
C THR A 41 -0.86 11.95 10.05
N GLU A 42 -1.99 12.40 9.58
CA GLU A 42 -2.55 13.71 9.90
C GLU A 42 -4.05 13.57 10.05
N GLY A 43 -4.57 14.02 11.16
CA GLY A 43 -5.98 14.08 11.41
C GLY A 43 -6.46 15.52 11.54
N GLY A 44 -7.74 15.74 11.36
CA GLY A 44 -8.38 17.04 11.52
C GLY A 44 -9.84 16.91 11.92
N ALA A 45 -10.43 18.00 12.38
CA ALA A 45 -11.84 18.07 12.69
C ALA A 45 -12.59 18.86 11.60
N LEU A 46 -13.75 18.35 11.19
CA LEU A 46 -14.71 19.09 10.38
C LEU A 46 -15.42 20.16 11.21
N ALA A 47 -16.13 21.06 10.56
CA ALA A 47 -16.86 22.16 11.22
C ALA A 47 -17.93 21.67 12.23
N ASP A 48 -18.45 20.48 12.04
CA ASP A 48 -19.40 19.81 12.94
C ASP A 48 -18.74 19.01 14.08
N GLY A 49 -17.40 19.03 14.17
CA GLY A 49 -16.62 18.32 15.16
C GLY A 49 -16.30 16.87 14.81
N GLN A 50 -16.73 16.35 13.67
CA GLN A 50 -16.34 15.03 13.22
C GLN A 50 -14.84 15.00 12.91
N TRP A 51 -14.18 13.93 13.40
CA TRP A 51 -12.78 13.69 13.11
C TRP A 51 -12.60 13.05 11.73
N ILE A 52 -11.64 13.53 10.96
CA ILE A 52 -11.25 12.98 9.67
C ILE A 52 -9.75 12.72 9.61
N GLU A 53 -9.39 11.70 8.86
CA GLU A 53 -8.00 11.42 8.55
C GLU A 53 -7.63 12.09 7.21
N LEU A 54 -6.56 12.89 7.24
CA LEU A 54 -6.03 13.62 6.08
C LEU A 54 -4.79 12.95 5.48
N GLY A 55 -4.29 11.92 6.16
CA GLY A 55 -3.07 11.19 5.80
C GLY A 55 -3.25 9.68 5.79
N GLY A 56 -2.23 8.96 6.25
CA GLY A 56 -2.26 7.51 6.38
C GLY A 56 -3.28 7.06 7.42
N GLN A 57 -4.24 6.23 7.01
CA GLN A 57 -5.36 5.81 7.85
C GLN A 57 -5.63 4.30 7.82
N TRP A 58 -5.21 3.60 6.76
CA TRP A 58 -5.49 2.17 6.63
C TRP A 58 -4.38 1.30 7.22
N VAL A 59 -4.81 0.23 7.87
CA VAL A 59 -3.91 -0.80 8.40
C VAL A 59 -4.30 -2.14 7.75
N GLY A 60 -3.34 -2.78 7.12
CA GLY A 60 -3.52 -4.07 6.43
C GLY A 60 -3.17 -5.28 7.28
N PRO A 61 -3.66 -6.48 6.90
CA PRO A 61 -3.56 -7.70 7.73
C PRO A 61 -2.13 -8.16 8.05
N THR A 62 -1.12 -7.70 7.29
CA THR A 62 0.29 -8.11 7.46
C THR A 62 1.12 -7.06 8.22
N GLN A 63 0.48 -6.03 8.75
CA GLN A 63 1.16 -4.93 9.45
C GLN A 63 1.22 -5.19 10.96
N ASP A 64 1.82 -6.31 11.37
CA ASP A 64 1.84 -6.80 12.75
C ASP A 64 2.39 -5.79 13.75
N ARG A 65 3.43 -5.04 13.35
CA ARG A 65 4.00 -3.98 14.21
C ARG A 65 3.04 -2.84 14.45
N MET A 66 2.17 -2.53 13.47
CA MET A 66 1.14 -1.51 13.62
C MET A 66 0.03 -2.01 14.55
N TYR A 67 -0.41 -3.26 14.39
CA TYR A 67 -1.39 -3.86 15.29
C TYR A 67 -0.88 -3.94 16.73
N ALA A 68 0.38 -4.34 16.94
CA ALA A 68 1.00 -4.34 18.25
C ALA A 68 1.02 -2.93 18.89
N LEU A 69 1.33 -1.90 18.11
CA LEU A 69 1.30 -0.52 18.59
C LEU A 69 -0.13 -0.05 18.92
N LEU A 70 -1.11 -0.41 18.10
CA LEU A 70 -2.52 -0.09 18.36
C LEU A 70 -3.01 -0.73 19.67
N ASP A 71 -2.71 -2.02 19.87
CA ASP A 71 -3.06 -2.76 21.10
C ASP A 71 -2.42 -2.11 22.32
N GLU A 72 -1.15 -1.77 22.25
CA GLU A 72 -0.42 -1.12 23.34
C GLU A 72 -1.00 0.26 23.70
N LEU A 73 -1.49 1.00 22.70
CA LEU A 73 -2.13 2.30 22.89
C LEU A 73 -3.64 2.21 23.21
N GLY A 74 -4.21 0.99 23.26
CA GLY A 74 -5.64 0.78 23.47
C GLY A 74 -6.52 1.28 22.32
N LEU A 75 -5.95 1.40 21.12
CA LEU A 75 -6.66 1.85 19.92
C LEU A 75 -7.28 0.68 19.16
N ARG A 76 -8.36 0.96 18.43
CA ARG A 76 -9.07 -0.05 17.63
C ARG A 76 -9.17 0.39 16.18
N THR A 77 -9.09 -0.58 15.28
CA THR A 77 -9.43 -0.38 13.87
C THR A 77 -10.93 -0.61 13.67
N VAL A 78 -11.47 0.05 12.67
CA VAL A 78 -12.85 -0.16 12.20
C VAL A 78 -12.79 -0.62 10.75
N PRO A 79 -13.66 -1.55 10.33
CA PRO A 79 -13.74 -1.95 8.93
C PRO A 79 -14.05 -0.74 8.04
N THR A 80 -13.38 -0.67 6.90
CA THR A 80 -13.70 0.36 5.91
C THR A 80 -15.07 0.09 5.31
N TRP A 81 -15.90 1.14 5.21
CA TRP A 81 -17.19 1.06 4.53
C TRP A 81 -16.99 0.75 3.05
N ASN A 82 -17.54 -0.34 2.58
CA ASN A 82 -17.43 -0.81 1.20
C ASN A 82 -18.75 -1.34 0.62
N ASP A 83 -19.89 -0.96 1.18
CA ASP A 83 -21.20 -1.29 0.63
C ASP A 83 -21.47 -0.47 -0.64
N GLY A 84 -22.08 -1.13 -1.62
CA GLY A 84 -22.45 -0.53 -2.89
C GLY A 84 -21.58 -0.98 -4.06
N ASP A 85 -21.80 -0.37 -5.21
CA ASP A 85 -21.07 -0.68 -6.44
C ASP A 85 -19.77 0.13 -6.53
N ILE A 86 -18.72 -0.52 -7.00
CA ILE A 86 -17.48 0.13 -7.38
C ILE A 86 -17.67 0.75 -8.76
N VAL A 87 -17.47 2.05 -8.88
CA VAL A 87 -17.42 2.74 -10.17
C VAL A 87 -15.98 2.84 -10.62
N PHE A 88 -15.68 2.34 -11.79
CA PHE A 88 -14.34 2.43 -12.37
C PHE A 88 -14.35 3.07 -13.74
N GLY A 89 -13.29 3.81 -14.05
CA GLY A 89 -13.03 4.39 -15.36
C GLY A 89 -11.81 3.73 -16.00
N LEU A 90 -12.01 3.07 -17.13
CA LEU A 90 -10.92 2.52 -17.94
C LEU A 90 -10.90 3.27 -19.29
N GLY A 91 -10.03 4.25 -19.40
CA GLY A 91 -9.98 5.16 -20.53
C GLY A 91 -11.26 5.99 -20.64
N ARG A 92 -11.93 5.94 -21.81
CA ARG A 92 -13.17 6.73 -22.07
C ARG A 92 -14.45 6.04 -21.59
N ARG A 93 -14.38 4.88 -20.97
CA ARG A 93 -15.56 4.11 -20.55
C ARG A 93 -15.62 4.03 -19.04
N THR A 94 -16.81 4.35 -18.52
CA THR A 94 -17.13 4.14 -17.10
C THR A 94 -17.93 2.85 -16.96
N GLY A 95 -17.60 2.04 -15.98
CA GLY A 95 -18.29 0.80 -15.64
C GLY A 95 -18.65 0.74 -14.17
N ARG A 96 -19.61 -0.11 -13.84
CA ARG A 96 -19.95 -0.48 -12.47
C ARG A 96 -19.61 -1.94 -12.23
N LEU A 97 -19.03 -2.22 -11.10
CA LEU A 97 -18.73 -3.54 -10.60
C LEU A 97 -19.50 -3.72 -9.28
N ALA A 98 -20.28 -4.80 -9.16
CA ALA A 98 -20.96 -5.06 -7.91
C ALA A 98 -19.95 -5.17 -6.76
N GLY A 99 -20.17 -4.45 -5.67
CA GLY A 99 -19.31 -4.40 -4.49
C GLY A 99 -19.35 -5.70 -3.68
N ARG A 100 -19.15 -6.84 -4.34
CA ARG A 100 -19.11 -8.17 -3.72
C ARG A 100 -17.86 -8.93 -4.14
N LYS A 101 -17.37 -9.78 -3.26
CA LYS A 101 -16.23 -10.65 -3.54
C LYS A 101 -16.46 -11.48 -4.81
N GLY A 102 -15.45 -11.49 -5.69
CA GLY A 102 -15.53 -12.23 -6.95
C GLY A 102 -16.33 -11.54 -8.05
N ALA A 103 -16.71 -10.28 -7.88
CA ALA A 103 -17.29 -9.51 -8.97
C ALA A 103 -16.28 -9.32 -10.11
N VAL A 104 -16.74 -9.53 -11.35
CA VAL A 104 -15.91 -9.49 -12.54
C VAL A 104 -16.26 -8.23 -13.35
N PRO A 105 -15.27 -7.42 -13.76
CA PRO A 105 -15.51 -6.27 -14.60
C PRO A 105 -16.18 -6.69 -15.93
N ARG A 106 -17.12 -5.89 -16.42
CA ARG A 106 -17.74 -6.09 -17.74
C ARG A 106 -16.76 -5.71 -18.84
N LEU A 107 -15.78 -6.56 -19.07
CA LEU A 107 -14.82 -6.49 -20.17
C LEU A 107 -15.22 -7.49 -21.26
N ASN A 108 -14.71 -7.29 -22.48
CA ASN A 108 -14.83 -8.34 -23.48
C ASN A 108 -14.06 -9.58 -23.03
N PRO A 109 -14.43 -10.79 -23.47
CA PRO A 109 -13.83 -12.04 -22.99
C PRO A 109 -12.30 -12.11 -23.18
N VAL A 110 -11.77 -11.51 -24.25
CA VAL A 110 -10.33 -11.50 -24.53
C VAL A 110 -9.60 -10.62 -23.50
N ALA A 111 -10.12 -9.42 -23.22
CA ALA A 111 -9.54 -8.54 -22.21
C ALA A 111 -9.62 -9.13 -20.80
N LEU A 112 -10.73 -9.81 -20.51
CA LEU A 112 -10.90 -10.50 -19.22
C LEU A 112 -9.89 -11.63 -19.04
N ALA A 113 -9.72 -12.48 -20.08
CA ALA A 113 -8.74 -13.55 -20.04
C ALA A 113 -7.29 -13.03 -19.92
N ASP A 114 -6.98 -11.94 -20.64
CA ASP A 114 -5.67 -11.30 -20.60
C ASP A 114 -5.40 -10.69 -19.23
N LEU A 115 -6.37 -10.04 -18.62
CA LEU A 115 -6.28 -9.53 -17.25
C LEU A 115 -6.08 -10.67 -16.24
N ALA A 116 -6.92 -11.70 -16.29
CA ALA A 116 -6.88 -12.82 -15.36
C ALA A 116 -5.54 -13.56 -15.39
N GLN A 117 -4.98 -13.81 -16.61
CA GLN A 117 -3.66 -14.42 -16.74
C GLN A 117 -2.56 -13.49 -16.20
N GLY A 118 -2.67 -12.19 -16.44
CA GLY A 118 -1.71 -11.19 -15.94
C GLY A 118 -1.67 -11.16 -14.42
N VAL A 119 -2.82 -11.00 -13.76
CA VAL A 119 -2.94 -11.01 -12.29
C VAL A 119 -2.42 -12.33 -11.71
N THR A 120 -2.77 -13.46 -12.33
CA THR A 120 -2.31 -14.78 -11.88
C THR A 120 -0.78 -14.92 -11.98
N ARG A 121 -0.17 -14.46 -13.08
CA ARG A 121 1.29 -14.52 -13.28
C ARG A 121 2.01 -13.58 -12.31
N PHE A 122 1.52 -12.36 -12.17
CA PHE A 122 2.08 -11.38 -11.27
C PHE A 122 2.00 -11.87 -9.81
N GLY A 123 0.84 -12.37 -9.38
CA GLY A 123 0.67 -12.93 -8.05
C GLY A 123 1.55 -14.16 -7.77
N ARG A 124 1.85 -15.00 -8.78
CA ARG A 124 2.82 -16.10 -8.61
C ARG A 124 4.24 -15.58 -8.38
N LEU A 125 4.64 -14.53 -9.10
CA LEU A 125 5.94 -13.89 -8.89
C LEU A 125 6.00 -13.24 -7.51
N ALA A 126 4.97 -12.48 -7.13
CA ALA A 126 4.89 -11.85 -5.82
C ALA A 126 5.04 -12.86 -4.68
N ARG A 127 4.37 -14.01 -4.75
CA ARG A 127 4.49 -15.07 -3.73
C ARG A 127 5.89 -15.68 -3.57
N ARG A 128 6.77 -15.52 -4.57
CA ARG A 128 8.16 -16.00 -4.52
C ARG A 128 9.14 -14.97 -3.99
N THR A 129 8.69 -13.73 -3.84
CA THR A 129 9.54 -12.63 -3.33
C THR A 129 9.70 -12.81 -1.83
N ASP A 130 10.93 -12.75 -1.34
CA ASP A 130 11.21 -12.77 0.09
C ASP A 130 10.77 -11.44 0.73
N LEU A 131 10.10 -11.48 1.88
CA LEU A 131 9.63 -10.28 2.57
C LEU A 131 10.67 -9.67 3.49
N ASP A 132 11.54 -10.48 4.04
CA ASP A 132 12.59 -10.03 4.96
C ASP A 132 13.85 -9.59 4.21
N ALA A 133 14.13 -10.24 3.08
CA ALA A 133 15.28 -9.97 2.24
C ALA A 133 14.89 -10.01 0.73
N PRO A 134 14.14 -9.03 0.20
CA PRO A 134 13.69 -9.04 -1.19
C PRO A 134 14.82 -9.21 -2.21
N TRP A 135 16.00 -8.69 -1.89
CA TRP A 135 17.22 -8.84 -2.69
C TRP A 135 17.78 -10.28 -2.72
N ALA A 136 17.38 -11.15 -1.80
CA ALA A 136 17.74 -12.57 -1.79
C ALA A 136 16.73 -13.44 -2.59
N THR A 137 15.69 -12.84 -3.14
CA THR A 137 14.74 -13.53 -4.02
C THR A 137 15.46 -14.12 -5.23
N THR A 138 15.08 -15.32 -5.65
CA THR A 138 15.60 -15.93 -6.88
C THR A 138 15.39 -14.98 -8.06
N GLU A 139 16.46 -14.70 -8.81
CA GLU A 139 16.49 -13.75 -9.93
C GLU A 139 16.20 -12.28 -9.51
N ALA A 140 16.49 -11.88 -8.25
CA ALA A 140 16.23 -10.52 -7.76
C ALA A 140 16.80 -9.45 -8.69
N ASP A 141 18.06 -9.57 -9.10
CA ASP A 141 18.71 -8.61 -10.00
C ASP A 141 17.92 -8.45 -11.30
N ARG A 142 17.52 -9.56 -11.94
CA ARG A 142 16.73 -9.52 -13.17
C ARG A 142 15.34 -8.90 -12.99
N LEU A 143 14.75 -9.10 -11.83
CA LEU A 143 13.44 -8.51 -11.49
C LEU A 143 13.59 -7.02 -11.20
N ASP A 144 14.69 -6.60 -10.60
CA ASP A 144 14.95 -5.21 -10.25
C ASP A 144 15.42 -4.36 -11.45
N GLU A 145 16.15 -4.96 -12.40
CA GLU A 145 16.59 -4.32 -13.64
C GLU A 145 15.47 -3.93 -14.60
N GLN A 146 14.25 -4.43 -14.40
CA GLN A 146 13.11 -4.09 -15.25
C GLN A 146 12.02 -3.35 -14.45
N THR A 147 11.35 -2.42 -15.13
CA THR A 147 10.20 -1.71 -14.55
C THR A 147 8.93 -2.55 -14.62
N LEU A 148 7.96 -2.23 -13.76
CA LEU A 148 6.61 -2.79 -13.86
C LEU A 148 6.00 -2.55 -15.26
N ALA A 149 6.22 -1.34 -15.84
CA ALA A 149 5.76 -1.04 -17.20
C ALA A 149 6.35 -1.99 -18.25
N THR A 150 7.61 -2.37 -18.12
CA THR A 150 8.25 -3.31 -19.03
C THR A 150 7.64 -4.70 -18.92
N TRP A 151 7.38 -5.16 -17.69
CA TRP A 151 6.71 -6.44 -17.47
C TRP A 151 5.28 -6.42 -18.03
N VAL A 152 4.51 -5.36 -17.78
CA VAL A 152 3.14 -5.17 -18.30
C VAL A 152 3.12 -5.25 -19.83
N ARG A 153 3.99 -4.50 -20.52
CA ARG A 153 4.07 -4.54 -21.99
C ARG A 153 4.38 -5.93 -22.56
N ARG A 154 5.24 -6.68 -21.88
CA ARG A 154 5.66 -8.03 -22.33
C ARG A 154 4.60 -9.09 -22.09
N ASN A 155 3.80 -8.95 -21.05
CA ASN A 155 2.89 -10.00 -20.57
C ASN A 155 1.42 -9.75 -20.90
N LEU A 156 1.01 -8.50 -21.12
CA LEU A 156 -0.38 -8.13 -21.38
C LEU A 156 -0.54 -7.62 -22.81
N ARG A 157 -1.63 -8.01 -23.45
CA ARG A 157 -1.92 -7.70 -24.86
C ARG A 157 -2.96 -6.60 -25.01
N THR A 158 -3.97 -6.58 -24.14
CA THR A 158 -5.13 -5.69 -24.25
C THR A 158 -4.90 -4.37 -23.52
N PRO A 159 -5.41 -3.25 -24.08
CA PRO A 159 -5.31 -1.96 -23.40
C PRO A 159 -5.97 -1.96 -22.01
N GLN A 160 -7.07 -2.71 -21.84
CA GLN A 160 -7.80 -2.77 -20.58
C GLN A 160 -7.00 -3.49 -19.48
N ALA A 161 -6.32 -4.60 -19.82
CA ALA A 161 -5.47 -5.29 -18.87
C ALA A 161 -4.27 -4.43 -18.47
N ARG A 162 -3.69 -3.68 -19.42
CA ARG A 162 -2.60 -2.73 -19.13
C ARG A 162 -3.07 -1.58 -18.22
N ALA A 163 -4.21 -0.98 -18.54
CA ALA A 163 -4.79 0.11 -17.74
C ALA A 163 -5.11 -0.33 -16.30
N TYR A 164 -5.44 -1.60 -16.07
CA TYR A 164 -5.62 -2.12 -14.70
C TYR A 164 -4.31 -2.09 -13.89
N PHE A 165 -3.19 -2.46 -14.49
CA PHE A 165 -1.89 -2.39 -13.82
C PHE A 165 -1.36 -0.95 -13.67
N GLU A 166 -1.73 -0.05 -14.59
CA GLU A 166 -1.48 1.39 -14.45
C GLU A 166 -2.25 1.93 -13.24
N LEU A 167 -3.55 1.65 -13.16
CA LEU A 167 -4.38 2.01 -12.01
C LEU A 167 -3.85 1.43 -10.70
N TYR A 168 -3.43 0.15 -10.70
CA TYR A 168 -2.80 -0.47 -9.54
C TYR A 168 -1.55 0.30 -9.08
N SER A 169 -0.66 0.64 -10.00
CA SER A 169 0.57 1.37 -9.68
C SER A 169 0.27 2.77 -9.11
N GLU A 170 -0.64 3.49 -9.72
CA GLU A 170 -1.02 4.84 -9.28
C GLU A 170 -1.74 4.83 -7.93
N ALA A 171 -2.71 3.94 -7.74
CA ALA A 171 -3.53 3.89 -6.54
C ALA A 171 -2.78 3.30 -5.33
N VAL A 172 -1.94 2.29 -5.54
CA VAL A 172 -1.31 1.52 -4.46
C VAL A 172 0.14 1.94 -4.23
N LEU A 173 0.91 2.17 -5.30
CA LEU A 173 2.33 2.52 -5.21
C LEU A 173 2.57 4.04 -5.31
N ALA A 174 1.54 4.81 -5.62
CA ALA A 174 1.60 6.26 -5.82
C ALA A 174 2.66 6.71 -6.85
N CYS A 175 2.90 5.88 -7.87
CA CYS A 175 3.87 6.16 -8.94
C CYS A 175 3.42 5.57 -10.29
N GLN A 176 4.04 6.03 -11.38
CA GLN A 176 3.83 5.42 -12.68
C GLN A 176 4.51 4.04 -12.76
N PRO A 177 3.97 3.08 -13.52
CA PRO A 177 4.59 1.76 -13.68
C PRO A 177 6.03 1.80 -14.26
N ALA A 178 6.39 2.90 -14.90
CA ALA A 178 7.74 3.12 -15.44
C ALA A 178 8.77 3.52 -14.37
N ASP A 179 8.31 4.03 -13.23
CA ASP A 179 9.13 4.61 -12.17
C ASP A 179 9.40 3.62 -11.02
N VAL A 180 8.85 2.42 -11.11
CA VAL A 180 9.01 1.38 -10.08
C VAL A 180 9.61 0.11 -10.67
N SER A 181 10.58 -0.49 -9.96
CA SER A 181 11.13 -1.78 -10.35
C SER A 181 10.09 -2.88 -10.19
N LEU A 182 10.19 -3.92 -11.01
CA LEU A 182 9.31 -5.07 -10.89
C LEU A 182 9.48 -5.76 -9.53
N LEU A 183 10.71 -5.90 -9.04
CA LEU A 183 10.99 -6.50 -7.74
C LEU A 183 10.28 -5.78 -6.61
N HIS A 184 10.35 -4.44 -6.59
CA HIS A 184 9.67 -3.65 -5.57
C HIS A 184 8.14 -3.78 -5.66
N ALA A 185 7.57 -3.75 -6.86
CA ALA A 185 6.13 -3.93 -7.05
C ALA A 185 5.65 -5.31 -6.56
N LEU A 186 6.43 -6.37 -6.81
CA LEU A 186 6.15 -7.72 -6.33
C LEU A 186 6.26 -7.83 -4.80
N PHE A 187 7.31 -7.26 -4.23
CA PHE A 187 7.52 -7.19 -2.78
C PHE A 187 6.34 -6.47 -2.10
N TYR A 188 5.98 -5.30 -2.59
CA TYR A 188 4.88 -4.52 -2.02
C TYR A 188 3.55 -5.27 -2.11
N THR A 189 3.26 -5.92 -3.27
CA THR A 189 2.07 -6.76 -3.44
C THR A 189 2.02 -7.87 -2.41
N ARG A 190 3.12 -8.57 -2.19
CA ARG A 190 3.18 -9.65 -1.20
C ARG A 190 3.07 -9.14 0.23
N SER A 191 3.68 -7.99 0.54
CA SER A 191 3.62 -7.38 1.88
C SER A 191 2.19 -6.96 2.27
N GLY A 192 1.32 -6.67 1.29
CA GLY A 192 -0.10 -6.40 1.48
C GLY A 192 -1.00 -7.61 1.21
N THR A 193 -0.47 -8.82 1.23
CA THR A 193 -1.13 -10.09 0.94
C THR A 193 -1.25 -10.37 -0.56
N ASP A 194 -1.99 -9.57 -1.31
CA ASP A 194 -2.14 -9.66 -2.77
C ASP A 194 -2.72 -8.37 -3.37
N MET A 195 -2.85 -8.34 -4.69
CA MET A 195 -3.41 -7.18 -5.40
C MET A 195 -4.87 -6.89 -5.02
N ASP A 196 -5.67 -7.92 -4.82
CA ASP A 196 -7.10 -7.75 -4.51
C ASP A 196 -7.27 -7.09 -3.13
N THR A 197 -6.48 -7.51 -2.14
CA THR A 197 -6.46 -6.91 -0.80
C THR A 197 -6.00 -5.44 -0.85
N LEU A 198 -4.97 -5.14 -1.63
CA LEU A 198 -4.44 -3.78 -1.76
C LEU A 198 -5.36 -2.84 -2.55
N MET A 199 -6.11 -3.37 -3.51
CA MET A 199 -7.06 -2.59 -4.34
C MET A 199 -8.48 -2.57 -3.74
N ALA A 200 -8.84 -3.58 -2.99
CA ALA A 200 -10.12 -3.68 -2.32
C ALA A 200 -9.95 -3.15 -0.89
N VAL A 201 -10.38 -1.93 -0.70
CA VAL A 201 -10.47 -1.32 0.62
C VAL A 201 -11.36 -2.21 1.47
N ASP A 202 -10.73 -3.04 2.22
CA ASP A 202 -11.14 -4.06 3.18
C ASP A 202 -12.51 -4.74 3.04
N ARG A 203 -12.52 -6.06 3.26
CA ARG A 203 -13.73 -6.91 3.33
C ARG A 203 -13.76 -7.71 4.61
#